data_3a3e4078fe3097b72e7a713bbac7852f
#
_entry.id   3a3e4078fe3097b72e7a713bbac7852f
#
_cell.length_a   1.000
_cell.length_b   1.000
_cell.length_c   1.000
_cell.angle_alpha   90.00
_cell.angle_beta   90.00
_cell.angle_gamma   90.00
#
_symmetry.space_group_name_H-M   'P 1'
#
loop_
_entity.id
_entity.type
_entity.pdbx_description
1 polymer ?
#
loop_
_entity_poly.entity_id
_entity_poly.type
_entity_poly.pdbx_seq_one_letter_code
_entity_poly.pdbx_strand_id
1 'polypeptide(L)'
;MIKKLLLALLLLFLVGCTNKTTNKEFNTDLQIHEQIKKDLTNGVFDKADNDFMSLEANYPGSPYIKSDLLALFLAHLQNKDYILAKFYLNQYEKRFASINEIPWCEYKKIKIEFLKYKNAYTNQTQILNILNMCKTFQQNYPNSEFLPEVNTIYTKVYLTKEYLNKKITKLYKKLDKPKAANFYNTKIPKNSQPPVIPWYKKLFYW
;
A
#
# COMPACT_ATOMS: atom_id res chain seq x y z
N MET A 1 -5.45 0.71 60.62
CA MET A 1 -6.45 0.25 59.62
C MET A 1 -6.10 0.70 58.20
N ILE A 2 -5.70 1.93 57.95
CA ILE A 2 -5.36 2.51 56.63
C ILE A 2 -4.25 1.75 55.87
N LYS A 3 -3.16 1.30 56.58
CA LYS A 3 -2.06 0.54 55.92
C LYS A 3 -2.53 -0.83 55.36
N LYS A 4 -3.48 -1.50 56.03
CA LYS A 4 -4.03 -2.79 55.53
C LYS A 4 -4.95 -2.58 54.33
N LEU A 5 -5.66 -1.47 54.29
CA LEU A 5 -6.51 -1.10 53.15
C LEU A 5 -5.68 -0.74 51.91
N LEU A 6 -4.56 -0.03 52.08
CA LEU A 6 -3.61 0.32 51.03
C LEU A 6 -2.92 -0.93 50.45
N LEU A 7 -2.57 -1.91 51.30
CA LEU A 7 -1.98 -3.17 50.86
C LEU A 7 -2.97 -4.03 50.07
N ALA A 8 -4.25 -4.05 50.49
CA ALA A 8 -5.31 -4.74 49.73
C ALA A 8 -5.60 -4.08 48.37
N LEU A 9 -5.52 -2.74 48.29
CA LEU A 9 -5.68 -2.01 47.04
C LEU A 9 -4.53 -2.26 46.07
N LEU A 10 -3.30 -2.41 46.57
CA LEU A 10 -2.11 -2.70 45.75
C LEU A 10 -2.15 -4.11 45.16
N LEU A 11 -2.74 -5.08 45.86
CA LEU A 11 -2.90 -6.45 45.35
C LEU A 11 -3.92 -6.59 44.25
N LEU A 12 -4.91 -5.68 44.15
CA LEU A 12 -5.89 -5.65 43.07
C LEU A 12 -5.31 -5.24 41.70
N PHE A 13 -4.20 -4.51 41.66
CA PHE A 13 -3.51 -4.12 40.43
C PHE A 13 -2.62 -5.23 39.84
N LEU A 14 -2.41 -6.33 40.53
CA LEU A 14 -1.60 -7.46 40.06
C LEU A 14 -2.41 -8.51 39.26
N VAL A 15 -3.72 -8.34 39.14
CA VAL A 15 -4.51 -9.14 38.21
C VAL A 15 -4.31 -8.58 36.81
N GLY A 16 -3.08 -8.70 36.30
CA GLY A 16 -2.78 -8.46 34.91
C GLY A 16 -3.64 -9.37 34.06
N CYS A 17 -4.35 -8.80 33.09
CA CYS A 17 -5.01 -9.54 32.03
C CYS A 17 -3.98 -10.47 31.38
N THR A 18 -3.90 -11.70 31.81
CA THR A 18 -3.32 -12.76 30.98
C THR A 18 -4.29 -12.95 29.84
N ASN A 19 -4.09 -12.26 28.72
CA ASN A 19 -4.65 -12.69 27.45
C ASN A 19 -4.16 -14.12 27.25
N LYS A 20 -5.00 -15.09 27.59
CA LYS A 20 -4.85 -16.45 27.10
C LYS A 20 -5.00 -16.38 25.59
N THR A 21 -3.91 -16.14 24.87
CA THR A 21 -3.78 -16.61 23.52
C THR A 21 -3.97 -18.12 23.60
N THR A 22 -5.18 -18.60 23.32
CA THR A 22 -5.43 -20.01 23.08
C THR A 22 -4.61 -20.36 21.84
N ASN A 23 -3.38 -20.80 22.05
CA ASN A 23 -2.59 -21.42 20.99
C ASN A 23 -3.41 -22.65 20.55
N LYS A 24 -4.11 -22.50 19.45
CA LYS A 24 -4.72 -23.62 18.76
C LYS A 24 -3.53 -24.43 18.23
N GLU A 25 -3.28 -25.59 18.82
CA GLU A 25 -2.33 -26.54 18.25
C GLU A 25 -2.90 -27.02 16.93
N PHE A 26 -2.29 -26.55 15.84
CA PHE A 26 -2.61 -27.05 14.51
C PHE A 26 -1.74 -28.29 14.26
N ASN A 27 -2.40 -29.42 13.97
CA ASN A 27 -1.70 -30.66 13.71
C ASN A 27 -1.33 -30.86 12.21
N THR A 28 -1.81 -29.97 11.32
CA THR A 28 -1.55 -30.06 9.88
C THR A 28 -1.50 -28.68 9.24
N ASP A 29 -0.77 -28.57 8.13
CA ASP A 29 -0.71 -27.36 7.30
C ASP A 29 -2.07 -26.98 6.70
N LEU A 30 -2.90 -27.96 6.34
CA LEU A 30 -4.27 -27.74 5.87
C LEU A 30 -5.13 -27.01 6.93
N GLN A 31 -5.02 -27.41 8.21
CA GLN A 31 -5.78 -26.76 9.28
C GLN A 31 -5.40 -25.30 9.47
N ILE A 32 -4.10 -25.01 9.35
CA ILE A 32 -3.61 -23.62 9.41
C ILE A 32 -4.14 -22.82 8.21
N HIS A 33 -4.03 -23.37 7.01
CA HIS A 33 -4.55 -22.76 5.78
C HIS A 33 -6.05 -22.41 5.89
N GLU A 34 -6.88 -23.35 6.32
CA GLU A 34 -8.33 -23.12 6.51
C GLU A 34 -8.60 -22.06 7.59
N GLN A 35 -7.78 -22.01 8.64
CA GLN A 35 -7.90 -20.97 9.67
C GLN A 35 -7.52 -19.60 9.13
N ILE A 36 -6.44 -19.46 8.34
CA ILE A 36 -6.04 -18.21 7.65
C ILE A 36 -7.22 -17.71 6.80
N LYS A 37 -7.81 -18.55 5.95
CA LYS A 37 -8.96 -18.19 5.11
C LYS A 37 -10.14 -17.69 5.94
N LYS A 38 -10.44 -18.38 7.03
CA LYS A 38 -11.52 -18.01 7.95
C LYS A 38 -11.26 -16.65 8.61
N ASP A 39 -10.04 -16.41 9.08
CA ASP A 39 -9.68 -15.17 9.74
C ASP A 39 -9.69 -13.99 8.76
N LEU A 40 -9.21 -14.19 7.53
CA LEU A 40 -9.31 -13.20 6.46
C LEU A 40 -10.77 -12.86 6.12
N THR A 41 -11.64 -13.87 6.02
CA THR A 41 -13.07 -13.67 5.76
C THR A 41 -13.75 -12.88 6.87
N ASN A 42 -13.34 -13.11 8.11
CA ASN A 42 -13.86 -12.41 9.29
C ASN A 42 -13.20 -11.05 9.54
N GLY A 43 -12.23 -10.64 8.73
CA GLY A 43 -11.50 -9.39 8.89
C GLY A 43 -10.51 -9.36 10.05
N VAL A 44 -10.10 -10.52 10.57
CA VAL A 44 -9.14 -10.66 11.69
C VAL A 44 -7.73 -10.82 11.11
N PHE A 45 -7.22 -9.74 10.48
CA PHE A 45 -5.99 -9.78 9.68
C PHE A 45 -4.76 -10.15 10.51
N ASP A 46 -4.56 -9.53 11.69
CA ASP A 46 -3.39 -9.81 12.55
C ASP A 46 -3.27 -11.29 12.93
N LYS A 47 -4.43 -11.96 13.09
CA LYS A 47 -4.44 -13.37 13.41
C LYS A 47 -4.10 -14.23 12.18
N ALA A 48 -4.63 -13.86 11.01
CA ALA A 48 -4.27 -14.51 9.75
C ALA A 48 -2.78 -14.41 9.47
N ASP A 49 -2.16 -13.23 9.74
CA ASP A 49 -0.72 -13.02 9.61
C ASP A 49 0.08 -13.94 10.55
N ASN A 50 -0.32 -14.04 11.83
CA ASN A 50 0.32 -14.93 12.81
C ASN A 50 0.18 -16.41 12.44
N ASP A 51 -0.99 -16.82 11.98
CA ASP A 51 -1.24 -18.20 11.53
C ASP A 51 -0.39 -18.50 10.27
N PHE A 52 -0.25 -17.53 9.34
CA PHE A 52 0.63 -17.68 8.18
C PHE A 52 2.12 -17.80 8.58
N MET A 53 2.58 -17.00 9.53
CA MET A 53 3.95 -17.14 10.06
C MET A 53 4.17 -18.52 10.69
N SER A 54 3.15 -19.07 11.38
CA SER A 54 3.18 -20.41 11.94
C SER A 54 3.22 -21.49 10.85
N LEU A 55 2.47 -21.28 9.74
CA LEU A 55 2.51 -22.15 8.56
C LEU A 55 3.91 -22.20 7.96
N GLU A 56 4.53 -21.03 7.74
CA GLU A 56 5.89 -20.96 7.17
C GLU A 56 6.94 -21.59 8.08
N ALA A 57 6.82 -21.39 9.40
CA ALA A 57 7.78 -21.93 10.37
C ALA A 57 7.70 -23.43 10.53
N ASN A 58 6.48 -23.98 10.60
CA ASN A 58 6.25 -25.39 10.89
C ASN A 58 6.17 -26.27 9.63
N TYR A 59 5.74 -25.68 8.50
CA TYR A 59 5.50 -26.39 7.23
C TYR A 59 6.08 -25.63 6.02
N PRO A 60 7.39 -25.39 5.96
CA PRO A 60 8.02 -24.56 4.91
C PRO A 60 7.84 -25.09 3.49
N GLY A 61 7.51 -26.38 3.35
CA GLY A 61 7.21 -27.04 2.07
C GLY A 61 5.72 -27.15 1.76
N SER A 62 4.83 -26.51 2.54
CA SER A 62 3.39 -26.62 2.34
C SER A 62 2.97 -26.04 0.98
N PRO A 63 2.10 -26.75 0.22
CA PRO A 63 1.57 -26.29 -1.04
C PRO A 63 0.65 -25.06 -0.88
N TYR A 64 0.19 -24.78 0.34
CA TYR A 64 -0.72 -23.67 0.62
C TYR A 64 -0.03 -22.31 0.75
N ILE A 65 1.29 -22.25 0.98
CA ILE A 65 2.04 -20.99 1.15
C ILE A 65 1.84 -20.04 -0.04
N LYS A 66 1.87 -20.56 -1.27
CA LYS A 66 1.66 -19.74 -2.48
C LYS A 66 0.29 -19.07 -2.49
N SER A 67 -0.76 -19.81 -2.22
CA SER A 67 -2.14 -19.30 -2.20
C SER A 67 -2.39 -18.34 -1.03
N ASP A 68 -1.82 -18.63 0.13
CA ASP A 68 -1.99 -17.80 1.31
C ASP A 68 -1.27 -16.45 1.20
N LEU A 69 -0.09 -16.42 0.60
CA LEU A 69 0.59 -15.15 0.25
C LEU A 69 -0.29 -14.26 -0.63
N LEU A 70 -0.94 -14.83 -1.65
CA LEU A 70 -1.85 -14.07 -2.51
C LEU A 70 -3.12 -13.62 -1.78
N ALA A 71 -3.68 -14.48 -0.92
CA ALA A 71 -4.86 -14.14 -0.13
C ALA A 71 -4.57 -13.00 0.85
N LEU A 72 -3.45 -13.07 1.59
CA LEU A 72 -3.00 -12.02 2.49
C LEU A 72 -2.70 -10.72 1.75
N PHE A 73 -2.00 -10.79 0.61
CA PHE A 73 -1.77 -9.63 -0.24
C PHE A 73 -3.08 -8.91 -0.61
N LEU A 74 -4.08 -9.68 -1.09
CA LEU A 74 -5.36 -9.12 -1.52
C LEU A 74 -6.15 -8.54 -0.34
N ALA A 75 -6.17 -9.24 0.80
CA ALA A 75 -6.87 -8.81 2.01
C ALA A 75 -6.30 -7.49 2.56
N HIS A 76 -4.97 -7.39 2.71
CA HIS A 76 -4.31 -6.17 3.14
C HIS A 76 -4.48 -5.02 2.14
N LEU A 77 -4.46 -5.32 0.83
CA LEU A 77 -4.73 -4.32 -0.21
C LEU A 77 -6.15 -3.74 -0.09
N GLN A 78 -7.15 -4.59 0.14
CA GLN A 78 -8.54 -4.17 0.35
C GLN A 78 -8.70 -3.38 1.65
N ASN A 79 -8.03 -3.81 2.70
CA ASN A 79 -8.01 -3.11 4.00
C ASN A 79 -7.19 -1.82 3.99
N LYS A 80 -6.56 -1.47 2.86
CA LYS A 80 -5.69 -0.29 2.68
C LYS A 80 -4.41 -0.35 3.54
N ASP A 81 -4.03 -1.51 4.02
CA ASP A 81 -2.71 -1.74 4.60
C ASP A 81 -1.70 -2.00 3.48
N TYR A 82 -1.24 -0.92 2.89
CA TYR A 82 -0.35 -0.95 1.75
C TYR A 82 1.07 -1.46 2.09
N ILE A 83 1.44 -1.44 3.37
CA ILE A 83 2.76 -1.93 3.82
C ILE A 83 2.77 -3.44 3.78
N LEU A 84 1.81 -4.08 4.45
CA LEU A 84 1.68 -5.54 4.47
C LEU A 84 1.28 -6.09 3.10
N ALA A 85 0.39 -5.41 2.36
CA ALA A 85 0.09 -5.80 0.98
C ALA A 85 1.35 -5.88 0.11
N LYS A 86 2.23 -4.88 0.18
CA LYS A 86 3.49 -4.87 -0.57
C LYS A 86 4.45 -5.96 -0.08
N PHE A 87 4.50 -6.20 1.22
CA PHE A 87 5.33 -7.25 1.81
C PHE A 87 4.94 -8.64 1.26
N TYR A 88 3.66 -9.02 1.35
CA TYR A 88 3.19 -10.32 0.87
C TYR A 88 3.34 -10.48 -0.64
N LEU A 89 3.08 -9.42 -1.42
CA LEU A 89 3.32 -9.43 -2.87
C LEU A 89 4.79 -9.67 -3.22
N ASN A 90 5.72 -9.03 -2.51
CA ASN A 90 7.16 -9.23 -2.72
C ASN A 90 7.59 -10.66 -2.35
N GLN A 91 7.04 -11.24 -1.29
CA GLN A 91 7.30 -12.63 -0.92
C GLN A 91 6.79 -13.60 -1.99
N TYR A 92 5.57 -13.36 -2.49
CA TYR A 92 5.02 -14.13 -3.60
C TYR A 92 5.90 -14.05 -4.85
N GLU A 93 6.24 -12.85 -5.27
CA GLU A 93 7.05 -12.64 -6.47
C GLU A 93 8.41 -13.32 -6.39
N LYS A 94 9.10 -13.16 -5.26
CA LYS A 94 10.45 -13.72 -5.07
C LYS A 94 10.47 -15.24 -5.08
N ARG A 95 9.42 -15.90 -4.60
CA ARG A 95 9.42 -17.35 -4.31
C ARG A 95 8.63 -18.16 -5.34
N PHE A 96 7.58 -17.58 -5.91
CA PHE A 96 6.58 -18.34 -6.65
C PHE A 96 6.19 -17.77 -8.00
N ALA A 97 6.48 -16.49 -8.27
CA ALA A 97 6.07 -15.89 -9.53
C ALA A 97 6.87 -16.48 -10.70
N SER A 98 6.16 -16.96 -11.69
CA SER A 98 6.73 -17.30 -12.99
C SER A 98 7.10 -16.05 -13.78
N ILE A 99 7.93 -16.20 -14.82
CA ILE A 99 8.31 -15.09 -15.70
C ILE A 99 7.09 -14.33 -16.27
N ASN A 100 6.00 -15.06 -16.54
CA ASN A 100 4.78 -14.47 -17.08
C ASN A 100 3.96 -13.70 -16.01
N GLU A 101 4.17 -13.98 -14.73
CA GLU A 101 3.48 -13.33 -13.61
C GLU A 101 4.23 -12.07 -13.12
N ILE A 102 5.51 -11.89 -13.48
CA ILE A 102 6.29 -10.73 -13.08
C ILE A 102 5.65 -9.40 -13.50
N PRO A 103 5.16 -9.22 -14.76
CA PRO A 103 4.49 -7.97 -15.13
C PRO A 103 3.26 -7.65 -14.26
N TRP A 104 2.51 -8.67 -13.86
CA TRP A 104 1.39 -8.51 -12.92
C TRP A 104 1.88 -8.03 -11.54
N CYS A 105 2.93 -8.62 -11.00
CA CYS A 105 3.52 -8.22 -9.73
C CYS A 105 3.98 -6.75 -9.77
N GLU A 106 4.72 -6.36 -10.81
CA GLU A 106 5.20 -4.99 -10.99
C GLU A 106 4.05 -3.98 -11.14
N TYR A 107 3.02 -4.30 -11.93
CA TYR A 107 1.81 -3.48 -12.00
C TYR A 107 1.14 -3.31 -10.63
N LYS A 108 1.01 -4.40 -9.84
CA LYS A 108 0.43 -4.34 -8.49
C LYS A 108 1.26 -3.46 -7.55
N LYS A 109 2.60 -3.50 -7.62
CA LYS A 109 3.48 -2.60 -6.85
C LYS A 109 3.23 -1.13 -7.22
N ILE A 110 3.13 -0.81 -8.51
CA ILE A 110 2.79 0.54 -8.99
C ILE A 110 1.42 0.96 -8.44
N LYS A 111 0.42 0.09 -8.50
CA LYS A 111 -0.93 0.34 -7.99
C LYS A 111 -0.93 0.60 -6.49
N ILE A 112 -0.17 -0.16 -5.70
CA ILE A 112 -0.02 0.05 -4.25
C ILE A 112 0.55 1.45 -3.98
N GLU A 113 1.66 1.83 -4.64
CA GLU A 113 2.27 3.15 -4.43
C GLU A 113 1.33 4.28 -4.85
N PHE A 114 0.54 4.09 -5.92
CA PHE A 114 -0.48 5.04 -6.35
C PHE A 114 -1.64 5.16 -5.34
N LEU A 115 -2.13 4.05 -4.79
CA LEU A 115 -3.20 4.05 -3.78
C LEU A 115 -2.75 4.62 -2.43
N LYS A 116 -1.48 4.41 -2.06
CA LYS A 116 -0.85 4.98 -0.88
C LYS A 116 -0.71 6.50 -0.97
N TYR A 117 -0.69 7.04 -2.17
CA TYR A 117 -0.57 8.45 -2.44
C TYR A 117 -1.86 9.19 -2.09
N LYS A 118 -1.92 9.76 -0.88
CA LYS A 118 -3.14 10.41 -0.34
C LYS A 118 -3.22 11.91 -0.64
N ASN A 119 -2.09 12.59 -0.84
CA ASN A 119 -2.07 14.04 -0.94
C ASN A 119 -0.99 14.54 -1.91
N ALA A 120 -1.45 15.11 -3.01
CA ALA A 120 -0.60 15.70 -4.05
C ALA A 120 0.37 16.77 -3.51
N TYR A 121 -0.03 17.49 -2.46
CA TYR A 121 0.71 18.66 -1.99
C TYR A 121 1.88 18.33 -1.05
N THR A 122 1.90 17.14 -0.46
CA THR A 122 2.83 16.82 0.63
C THR A 122 3.99 15.91 0.21
N ASN A 123 3.91 15.21 -0.92
CA ASN A 123 4.93 14.22 -1.26
C ASN A 123 5.33 14.20 -2.73
N GLN A 124 6.12 15.20 -3.14
CA GLN A 124 6.67 15.28 -4.50
C GLN A 124 7.61 14.09 -4.83
N THR A 125 8.34 13.58 -3.83
CA THR A 125 9.21 12.42 -4.00
C THR A 125 8.42 11.19 -4.40
N GLN A 126 7.25 10.97 -3.78
CA GLN A 126 6.37 9.84 -4.13
C GLN A 126 5.81 9.96 -5.55
N ILE A 127 5.44 11.17 -5.99
CA ILE A 127 5.05 11.44 -7.39
C ILE A 127 6.15 11.00 -8.36
N LEU A 128 7.38 11.43 -8.11
CA LEU A 128 8.51 11.10 -8.97
C LEU A 128 8.80 9.60 -8.97
N ASN A 129 8.70 8.95 -7.82
CA ASN A 129 8.87 7.51 -7.69
C ASN A 129 7.82 6.75 -8.53
N ILE A 130 6.54 7.08 -8.41
CA ILE A 130 5.47 6.43 -9.19
C ILE A 130 5.68 6.64 -10.68
N LEU A 131 6.03 7.86 -11.12
CA LEU A 131 6.32 8.14 -12.54
C LEU A 131 7.50 7.32 -13.05
N ASN A 132 8.54 7.16 -12.23
CA ASN A 132 9.69 6.34 -12.60
C ASN A 132 9.32 4.86 -12.71
N MET A 133 8.58 4.32 -11.73
CA MET A 133 8.08 2.93 -11.78
C MET A 133 7.25 2.68 -13.03
N CYS A 134 6.33 3.60 -13.38
CA CYS A 134 5.53 3.47 -14.60
C CYS A 134 6.41 3.47 -15.87
N LYS A 135 7.41 4.34 -15.95
CA LYS A 135 8.34 4.38 -17.10
C LYS A 135 9.15 3.10 -17.22
N THR A 136 9.68 2.61 -16.10
CA THR A 136 10.40 1.33 -16.08
C THR A 136 9.52 0.18 -16.55
N PHE A 137 8.26 0.17 -16.11
CA PHE A 137 7.29 -0.84 -16.57
C PHE A 137 7.04 -0.75 -18.09
N GLN A 138 6.83 0.47 -18.63
CA GLN A 138 6.62 0.70 -20.07
C GLN A 138 7.81 0.21 -20.92
N GLN A 139 9.03 0.38 -20.39
CA GLN A 139 10.26 -0.05 -21.08
C GLN A 139 10.46 -1.57 -21.03
N ASN A 140 10.21 -2.18 -19.86
CA ASN A 140 10.48 -3.60 -19.65
C ASN A 140 9.35 -4.51 -20.17
N TYR A 141 8.11 -4.00 -20.20
CA TYR A 141 6.92 -4.80 -20.53
C TYR A 141 6.00 -4.10 -21.54
N PRO A 142 6.51 -3.73 -22.75
CA PRO A 142 5.77 -2.94 -23.73
C PRO A 142 4.54 -3.66 -24.30
N ASN A 143 4.51 -5.00 -24.21
CA ASN A 143 3.40 -5.83 -24.70
C ASN A 143 2.55 -6.44 -23.57
N SER A 144 2.71 -5.95 -22.34
CA SER A 144 1.94 -6.46 -21.20
C SER A 144 0.46 -6.02 -21.28
N GLU A 145 -0.44 -6.93 -20.93
CA GLU A 145 -1.87 -6.64 -20.77
C GLU A 145 -2.16 -5.54 -19.73
N PHE A 146 -1.23 -5.32 -18.77
CA PHE A 146 -1.35 -4.29 -17.72
C PHE A 146 -0.84 -2.91 -18.16
N LEU A 147 -0.33 -2.78 -19.39
CA LEU A 147 0.19 -1.51 -19.89
C LEU A 147 -0.84 -0.37 -19.92
N PRO A 148 -2.12 -0.60 -20.32
CA PRO A 148 -3.15 0.45 -20.31
C PRO A 148 -3.42 1.01 -18.91
N GLU A 149 -3.45 0.15 -17.88
CA GLU A 149 -3.64 0.56 -16.47
C GLU A 149 -2.45 1.37 -15.96
N VAL A 150 -1.22 0.92 -16.27
CA VAL A 150 0.00 1.65 -15.92
C VAL A 150 0.04 3.02 -16.60
N ASN A 151 -0.36 3.11 -17.88
CA ASN A 151 -0.46 4.36 -18.60
C ASN A 151 -1.51 5.30 -17.98
N THR A 152 -2.60 4.76 -17.49
CA THR A 152 -3.65 5.51 -16.78
C THR A 152 -3.10 6.10 -15.47
N ILE A 153 -2.38 5.30 -14.68
CA ILE A 153 -1.72 5.77 -13.45
C ILE A 153 -0.67 6.84 -13.78
N TYR A 154 0.19 6.57 -14.78
CA TYR A 154 1.19 7.52 -15.25
C TYR A 154 0.58 8.87 -15.58
N THR A 155 -0.48 8.87 -16.40
CA THR A 155 -1.16 10.10 -16.85
C THR A 155 -1.74 10.88 -15.67
N LYS A 156 -2.44 10.20 -14.74
CA LYS A 156 -3.01 10.84 -13.55
C LYS A 156 -1.92 11.49 -12.69
N VAL A 157 -0.84 10.78 -12.41
CA VAL A 157 0.26 11.27 -11.58
C VAL A 157 1.05 12.37 -12.29
N TYR A 158 1.26 12.26 -13.61
CA TYR A 158 1.89 13.28 -14.41
C TYR A 158 1.11 14.60 -14.41
N LEU A 159 -0.21 14.55 -14.65
CA LEU A 159 -1.07 15.73 -14.61
C LEU A 159 -1.09 16.37 -13.22
N THR A 160 -1.05 15.55 -12.16
CA THR A 160 -0.94 16.04 -10.78
C THR A 160 0.37 16.80 -10.56
N LYS A 161 1.50 16.26 -11.03
CA LYS A 161 2.81 16.94 -10.99
C LYS A 161 2.77 18.29 -11.69
N GLU A 162 2.19 18.33 -12.90
CA GLU A 162 2.05 19.57 -13.68
C GLU A 162 1.20 20.62 -12.94
N TYR A 163 0.09 20.20 -12.38
CA TYR A 163 -0.76 21.06 -11.55
C TYR A 163 0.00 21.64 -10.35
N LEU A 164 0.78 20.81 -9.66
CA LEU A 164 1.61 21.25 -8.53
C LEU A 164 2.66 22.28 -8.96
N ASN A 165 3.38 22.05 -10.05
CA ASN A 165 4.36 22.99 -10.58
C ASN A 165 3.72 24.36 -10.86
N LYS A 166 2.49 24.37 -11.44
CA LYS A 166 1.74 25.60 -11.66
C LYS A 166 1.38 26.32 -10.36
N LYS A 167 0.94 25.57 -9.34
CA LYS A 167 0.62 26.13 -8.01
C LYS A 167 1.85 26.68 -7.32
N ILE A 168 2.96 25.96 -7.33
CA ILE A 168 4.24 26.37 -6.74
C ILE A 168 4.77 27.63 -7.45
N THR A 169 4.71 27.67 -8.78
CA THR A 169 5.10 28.86 -9.57
C THR A 169 4.29 30.09 -9.14
N LYS A 170 2.96 29.95 -9.02
CA LYS A 170 2.10 31.06 -8.56
C LYS A 170 2.43 31.52 -7.14
N LEU A 171 2.71 30.56 -6.23
CA LEU A 171 3.11 30.86 -4.87
C LEU A 171 4.41 31.68 -4.81
N TYR A 172 5.45 31.23 -5.52
CA TYR A 172 6.74 31.94 -5.54
C TYR A 172 6.66 33.32 -6.20
N LYS A 173 5.78 33.51 -7.20
CA LYS A 173 5.49 34.84 -7.73
C LYS A 173 4.88 35.78 -6.68
N LYS A 174 3.92 35.25 -5.85
CA LYS A 174 3.32 36.03 -4.77
C LYS A 174 4.29 36.37 -3.63
N LEU A 175 5.31 35.54 -3.43
CA LEU A 175 6.36 35.72 -2.42
C LEU A 175 7.56 36.56 -2.94
N ASP A 176 7.42 37.15 -4.11
CA ASP A 176 8.48 37.93 -4.78
C ASP A 176 9.83 37.16 -4.89
N LYS A 177 9.76 35.88 -5.25
CA LYS A 177 10.89 34.99 -5.48
C LYS A 177 10.97 34.55 -6.94
N PRO A 178 11.36 35.48 -7.88
CA PRO A 178 11.26 35.22 -9.31
C PRO A 178 12.15 34.06 -9.79
N LYS A 179 13.34 33.89 -9.21
CA LYS A 179 14.24 32.74 -9.55
C LYS A 179 13.58 31.42 -9.28
N ALA A 180 12.95 31.22 -8.10
CA ALA A 180 12.26 30.00 -7.77
C ALA A 180 11.00 29.81 -8.64
N ALA A 181 10.23 30.88 -8.87
CA ALA A 181 9.08 30.83 -9.76
C ALA A 181 9.46 30.37 -11.17
N ASN A 182 10.55 30.91 -11.73
CA ASN A 182 11.02 30.53 -13.07
C ASN A 182 11.46 29.04 -13.10
N PHE A 183 12.18 28.58 -12.08
CA PHE A 183 12.59 27.17 -11.98
C PHE A 183 11.42 26.19 -12.06
N TYR A 184 10.32 26.46 -11.35
CA TYR A 184 9.14 25.60 -11.43
C TYR A 184 8.35 25.78 -12.72
N ASN A 185 8.34 27.00 -13.28
CA ASN A 185 7.68 27.29 -14.55
C ASN A 185 8.32 26.54 -15.74
N THR A 186 9.65 26.43 -15.77
CA THR A 186 10.37 25.68 -16.82
C THR A 186 10.07 24.18 -16.81
N LYS A 187 9.59 23.63 -15.68
CA LYS A 187 9.18 22.23 -15.54
C LYS A 187 7.78 21.97 -16.08
N ILE A 188 7.04 23.00 -16.51
CA ILE A 188 5.69 22.89 -17.06
C ILE A 188 5.83 22.81 -18.58
N PRO A 189 5.32 21.76 -19.26
CA PRO A 189 5.33 21.70 -20.72
C PRO A 189 4.57 22.86 -21.33
N LYS A 190 5.14 23.47 -22.38
CA LYS A 190 4.58 24.67 -23.01
C LYS A 190 3.16 24.46 -23.56
N ASN A 191 2.81 23.22 -23.93
CA ASN A 191 1.53 22.87 -24.53
C ASN A 191 0.53 22.22 -23.55
N SER A 192 0.84 22.17 -22.26
CA SER A 192 -0.09 21.61 -21.27
C SER A 192 -1.16 22.65 -20.88
N GLN A 193 -2.20 22.78 -21.72
CA GLN A 193 -3.44 23.39 -21.24
C GLN A 193 -4.22 22.35 -20.45
N PRO A 194 -4.61 22.63 -19.17
CA PRO A 194 -5.50 21.74 -18.46
C PRO A 194 -6.80 21.65 -19.23
N PRO A 195 -7.40 20.44 -19.33
CA PRO A 195 -8.75 20.36 -19.88
C PRO A 195 -9.64 21.32 -19.10
N VAL A 196 -10.43 22.11 -19.82
CA VAL A 196 -11.41 23.00 -19.20
C VAL A 196 -12.47 22.11 -18.57
N ILE A 197 -12.29 21.77 -17.30
CA ILE A 197 -13.27 21.02 -16.54
C ILE A 197 -14.39 22.00 -16.22
N PRO A 198 -15.60 21.83 -16.75
CA PRO A 198 -16.74 22.65 -16.44
C PRO A 198 -16.93 22.72 -14.91
N TRP A 199 -17.31 23.88 -14.39
CA TRP A 199 -17.44 24.13 -12.94
C TRP A 199 -18.35 23.11 -12.25
N TYR A 200 -19.42 22.64 -12.90
CA TYR A 200 -20.33 21.64 -12.37
C TYR A 200 -19.69 20.24 -12.21
N LYS A 201 -18.68 19.86 -13.03
CA LYS A 201 -17.96 18.61 -12.85
C LYS A 201 -17.03 18.67 -11.65
N LYS A 202 -16.60 19.85 -11.19
CA LYS A 202 -15.80 20.01 -9.98
C LYS A 202 -16.57 19.68 -8.70
N LEU A 203 -17.90 19.74 -8.74
CA LEU A 203 -18.77 19.40 -7.61
C LEU A 203 -18.91 17.89 -7.37
N PHE A 204 -18.57 17.06 -8.36
CA PHE A 204 -18.72 15.60 -8.32
C PHE A 204 -17.41 14.83 -8.18
N TYR A 205 -16.28 15.52 -8.03
CA TYR A 205 -14.94 14.91 -7.88
C TYR A 205 -14.37 15.14 -6.48
N TRP A 206 -15.18 14.82 -5.45
CA TRP A 206 -14.73 14.72 -4.06
C TRP A 206 -14.68 13.28 -3.61
#